data_ce06787a3340d7e29a8f9a9b8822e908
#
_entry.id   ce06787a3340d7e29a8f9a9b8822e908
#
_cell.length_a   1.000
_cell.length_b   1.000
_cell.length_c   1.000
_cell.angle_alpha   90.00
_cell.angle_beta   90.00
_cell.angle_gamma   90.00
#
_symmetry.space_group_name_H-M   'P 1'
#
loop_
_entity.id
_entity.type
_entity.pdbx_description
1 polymer ?
#
loop_
_entity_poly.entity_id
_entity_poly.type
_entity_poly.pdbx_seq_one_letter_code
_entity_poly.pdbx_strand_id
1 'polypeptide(L)'
;LGPSDIVSDANHIYSELGFYNTQIGQAELLDRSVLTNEGKRLTGDSLFYDRVKGYGEAFDNVIMTDTVNKNMLTGDYCYYNELTKYAFATKKAVAVDYSQGDSLFMHADTLQMYTYYLNTDSMFRETRAYHKVRMYRTDVQGVCDSLVFSSKDSCLTMYYDPILWNNNQQLLGEKIMIYMNDSTIDWAHIQNQALSVEQLDSTSYNQVTGKEMKAWFQGGEMRKVDVIGSVRLVYYPMESDSTLIGMNVSETSLLNMFLENRKMKKMIMSPKSNGTLYPMLQRPPEKM
;
A
#
# COMPACT_ATOMS: atom_id res chain seq x y z
N LEU A 1 9.49 6.91 -43.89
CA LEU A 1 8.59 7.33 -42.84
C LEU A 1 7.29 6.57 -42.97
N GLY A 2 7.25 5.40 -42.44
CA GLY A 2 6.14 4.45 -42.37
C GLY A 2 6.39 3.56 -41.20
N PRO A 3 5.58 2.51 -40.98
CA PRO A 3 5.76 1.59 -39.88
C PRO A 3 7.21 1.09 -39.80
N SER A 4 7.81 1.22 -38.66
CA SER A 4 9.20 0.86 -38.40
C SER A 4 9.26 -0.27 -37.38
N ASP A 5 10.01 -1.32 -37.70
CA ASP A 5 10.25 -2.46 -36.85
C ASP A 5 11.75 -2.59 -36.63
N ILE A 6 12.21 -2.34 -35.40
CA ILE A 6 13.63 -2.30 -35.04
C ILE A 6 13.89 -3.41 -34.05
N VAL A 7 14.75 -4.34 -34.43
CA VAL A 7 15.18 -5.47 -33.56
C VAL A 7 16.66 -5.31 -33.26
N SER A 8 17.02 -5.34 -31.99
CA SER A 8 18.41 -5.30 -31.51
C SER A 8 18.54 -6.16 -30.25
N ASP A 9 19.29 -7.25 -30.32
CA ASP A 9 19.49 -8.21 -29.24
C ASP A 9 18.21 -8.58 -28.50
N ALA A 10 18.03 -8.07 -27.29
CA ALA A 10 16.84 -8.28 -26.45
C ALA A 10 15.73 -7.25 -26.67
N ASN A 11 15.96 -6.22 -27.50
CA ASN A 11 15.02 -5.12 -27.70
C ASN A 11 14.28 -5.27 -29.03
N HIS A 12 12.95 -5.09 -28.97
CA HIS A 12 12.09 -4.98 -30.12
C HIS A 12 11.24 -3.71 -30.01
N ILE A 13 11.36 -2.83 -30.99
CA ILE A 13 10.66 -1.55 -31.04
C ILE A 13 9.80 -1.52 -32.30
N TYR A 14 8.52 -1.30 -32.12
CA TYR A 14 7.58 -1.03 -33.20
C TYR A 14 7.00 0.38 -33.06
N SER A 15 6.90 1.09 -34.18
CA SER A 15 6.23 2.38 -34.26
C SER A 15 5.62 2.58 -35.63
N GLU A 16 4.42 3.12 -35.71
CA GLU A 16 3.78 3.45 -36.99
C GLU A 16 4.43 4.66 -37.66
N LEU A 17 4.99 5.57 -36.86
CA LEU A 17 5.75 6.71 -37.33
C LEU A 17 6.89 7.00 -36.37
N GLY A 18 8.13 6.91 -36.80
CA GLY A 18 9.28 7.13 -35.92
C GLY A 18 10.45 7.81 -36.63
N PHE A 19 11.24 8.51 -35.85
CA PHE A 19 12.48 9.16 -36.25
C PHE A 19 13.60 8.73 -35.34
N TYR A 20 14.72 8.33 -35.91
CA TYR A 20 15.93 8.06 -35.16
C TYR A 20 17.10 8.88 -35.74
N ASN A 21 17.69 9.73 -34.92
CA ASN A 21 18.88 10.46 -35.24
C ASN A 21 20.12 9.72 -34.72
N THR A 22 20.84 9.05 -35.61
CA THR A 22 22.02 8.26 -35.28
C THR A 22 23.21 9.10 -34.80
N GLN A 23 23.29 10.40 -35.14
CA GLN A 23 24.40 11.26 -34.74
C GLN A 23 24.30 11.68 -33.27
N ILE A 24 23.09 11.96 -32.81
CA ILE A 24 22.83 12.40 -31.42
C ILE A 24 22.22 11.27 -30.54
N GLY A 25 21.90 10.12 -31.14
CA GLY A 25 21.36 8.98 -30.42
C GLY A 25 19.95 9.18 -29.85
N GLN A 26 19.11 9.98 -30.52
CA GLN A 26 17.74 10.26 -30.09
C GLN A 26 16.72 9.58 -30.99
N ALA A 27 15.70 9.02 -30.37
CA ALA A 27 14.53 8.42 -31.03
C ALA A 27 13.25 9.16 -30.62
N GLU A 28 12.41 9.47 -31.57
CA GLU A 28 11.03 9.92 -31.39
C GLU A 28 10.11 8.92 -32.11
N LEU A 29 9.24 8.27 -31.35
CA LEU A 29 8.31 7.26 -31.84
C LEU A 29 6.90 7.81 -31.64
N LEU A 30 6.16 7.93 -32.72
CA LEU A 30 4.84 8.52 -32.75
C LEU A 30 3.81 7.46 -33.20
N ASP A 31 2.57 7.65 -32.83
CA ASP A 31 1.48 6.73 -33.14
C ASP A 31 1.68 5.28 -32.70
N ARG A 32 1.12 4.95 -31.53
CA ARG A 32 1.08 3.59 -30.95
C ARG A 32 2.42 2.86 -30.94
N SER A 33 3.37 3.47 -30.28
CA SER A 33 4.70 2.87 -30.17
C SER A 33 4.71 1.77 -29.10
N VAL A 34 5.44 0.72 -29.39
CA VAL A 34 5.61 -0.44 -28.50
C VAL A 34 7.10 -0.75 -28.40
N LEU A 35 7.60 -0.84 -27.17
CA LEU A 35 8.94 -1.29 -26.86
C LEU A 35 8.84 -2.55 -26.00
N THR A 36 9.51 -3.62 -26.40
CA THR A 36 9.61 -4.86 -25.63
C THR A 36 11.05 -5.20 -25.34
N ASN A 37 11.32 -5.64 -24.11
CA ASN A 37 12.64 -6.07 -23.66
C ASN A 37 12.47 -7.12 -22.56
N GLU A 38 12.96 -8.33 -22.76
CA GLU A 38 13.06 -9.40 -21.73
C GLU A 38 11.83 -9.53 -20.83
N GLY A 39 10.62 -9.62 -21.40
CA GLY A 39 9.37 -9.74 -20.66
C GLY A 39 8.78 -8.42 -20.17
N LYS A 40 9.44 -7.29 -20.44
CA LYS A 40 8.90 -5.95 -20.22
C LYS A 40 8.32 -5.40 -21.51
N ARG A 41 7.21 -4.69 -21.41
CA ARG A 41 6.57 -4.03 -22.54
C ARG A 41 6.13 -2.64 -22.12
N LEU A 42 6.54 -1.65 -22.90
CA LEU A 42 6.11 -0.26 -22.79
C LEU A 42 5.31 0.11 -24.03
N THR A 43 4.13 0.69 -23.83
CA THR A 43 3.31 1.27 -24.89
C THR A 43 2.92 2.69 -24.53
N GLY A 44 2.74 3.52 -25.51
CA GLY A 44 2.27 4.91 -25.38
C GLY A 44 1.90 5.45 -26.74
N ASP A 45 1.16 6.56 -26.78
CA ASP A 45 0.84 7.22 -28.04
C ASP A 45 2.10 7.86 -28.66
N SER A 46 3.04 8.32 -27.81
CA SER A 46 4.38 8.68 -28.26
C SER A 46 5.44 8.31 -27.23
N LEU A 47 6.64 7.97 -27.72
CA LEU A 47 7.81 7.65 -26.90
C LEU A 47 8.99 8.49 -27.37
N PHE A 48 9.75 9.02 -26.43
CA PHE A 48 11.02 9.66 -26.65
C PHE A 48 12.13 8.88 -25.93
N TYR A 49 13.29 8.74 -26.56
CA TYR A 49 14.45 8.11 -25.95
C TYR A 49 15.73 8.81 -26.33
N ASP A 50 16.53 9.19 -25.34
CA ASP A 50 17.87 9.76 -25.51
C ASP A 50 18.90 8.75 -25.02
N ARG A 51 19.55 8.05 -25.95
CA ARG A 51 20.56 7.02 -25.68
C ARG A 51 21.80 7.58 -25.00
N VAL A 52 22.20 8.81 -25.33
CA VAL A 52 23.42 9.44 -24.79
C VAL A 52 23.22 9.82 -23.33
N LYS A 53 22.05 10.36 -22.99
CA LYS A 53 21.68 10.73 -21.62
C LYS A 53 21.07 9.58 -20.84
N GLY A 54 20.73 8.48 -21.48
CA GLY A 54 20.18 7.28 -20.86
C GLY A 54 18.80 7.50 -20.23
N TYR A 55 17.89 8.24 -20.89
CA TYR A 55 16.53 8.40 -20.38
C TYR A 55 15.48 8.25 -21.48
N GLY A 56 14.29 7.87 -21.05
CA GLY A 56 13.11 7.77 -21.90
C GLY A 56 11.89 8.42 -21.27
N GLU A 57 11.01 8.90 -22.12
CA GLU A 57 9.71 9.50 -21.78
C GLU A 57 8.63 8.83 -22.62
N ALA A 58 7.46 8.65 -22.02
CA ALA A 58 6.28 8.11 -22.69
C ALA A 58 5.08 9.02 -22.40
N PHE A 59 4.29 9.28 -23.42
CA PHE A 59 3.20 10.24 -23.39
C PHE A 59 1.91 9.57 -23.83
N ASP A 60 0.85 9.91 -23.15
CA ASP A 60 -0.54 9.54 -23.35
C ASP A 60 -0.79 8.03 -23.47
N ASN A 61 -1.80 7.55 -22.75
CA ASN A 61 -2.18 6.14 -22.71
C ASN A 61 -1.01 5.18 -22.43
N VAL A 62 -0.10 5.61 -21.55
CA VAL A 62 1.10 4.83 -21.24
C VAL A 62 0.74 3.58 -20.44
N ILE A 63 1.22 2.42 -20.89
CA ILE A 63 1.13 1.15 -20.17
C ILE A 63 2.51 0.50 -20.18
N MET A 64 3.07 0.28 -19.02
CA MET A 64 4.26 -0.51 -18.80
C MET A 64 3.91 -1.80 -18.07
N THR A 65 4.24 -2.95 -18.65
CA THR A 65 4.05 -4.27 -18.02
C THR A 65 5.38 -4.95 -17.83
N ASP A 66 5.57 -5.60 -16.69
CA ASP A 66 6.70 -6.47 -16.40
C ASP A 66 6.14 -7.85 -16.02
N THR A 67 6.20 -8.80 -16.97
CA THR A 67 5.67 -10.15 -16.78
C THR A 67 6.56 -11.01 -15.88
N VAL A 68 7.84 -10.64 -15.73
CA VAL A 68 8.80 -11.35 -14.86
C VAL A 68 8.51 -11.01 -13.40
N ASN A 69 8.38 -9.71 -13.09
CA ASN A 69 8.07 -9.24 -11.74
C ASN A 69 6.57 -9.15 -11.47
N LYS A 70 5.72 -9.47 -12.47
CA LYS A 70 4.26 -9.49 -12.37
C LYS A 70 3.68 -8.16 -11.86
N ASN A 71 4.07 -7.07 -12.51
CA ASN A 71 3.54 -5.74 -12.22
C ASN A 71 3.20 -4.96 -13.49
N MET A 72 2.38 -3.95 -13.34
CA MET A 72 1.97 -3.03 -14.39
C MET A 72 1.93 -1.60 -13.84
N LEU A 73 2.31 -0.64 -14.65
CA LEU A 73 2.21 0.79 -14.37
C LEU A 73 1.49 1.46 -15.53
N THR A 74 0.52 2.32 -15.23
CA THR A 74 -0.17 3.14 -16.24
C THR A 74 -0.10 4.61 -15.86
N GLY A 75 -0.28 5.49 -16.84
CA GLY A 75 -0.34 6.94 -16.66
C GLY A 75 -0.41 7.65 -17.99
N ASP A 76 -0.63 8.98 -17.99
CA ASP A 76 -0.58 9.78 -19.23
C ASP A 76 0.82 10.37 -19.46
N TYR A 77 1.73 10.31 -18.48
CA TYR A 77 3.13 10.65 -18.65
C TYR A 77 4.01 9.78 -17.75
N CYS A 78 5.00 9.13 -18.35
CA CYS A 78 6.00 8.33 -17.65
C CYS A 78 7.42 8.74 -18.07
N TYR A 79 8.32 8.71 -17.11
CA TYR A 79 9.75 8.98 -17.28
C TYR A 79 10.57 7.85 -16.65
N TYR A 80 11.66 7.49 -17.31
CA TYR A 80 12.63 6.53 -16.78
C TYR A 80 14.05 6.94 -17.14
N ASN A 81 14.95 6.90 -16.16
CA ASN A 81 16.37 7.13 -16.35
C ASN A 81 17.16 5.84 -16.07
N GLU A 82 17.87 5.35 -17.07
CA GLU A 82 18.64 4.08 -17.01
C GLU A 82 19.85 4.18 -16.10
N LEU A 83 20.48 5.36 -16.00
CA LEU A 83 21.72 5.53 -15.22
C LEU A 83 21.44 5.59 -13.74
N THR A 84 20.37 6.24 -13.33
CA THR A 84 19.99 6.39 -11.92
C THR A 84 18.96 5.35 -11.47
N LYS A 85 18.33 4.63 -12.41
CA LYS A 85 17.19 3.76 -12.19
C LYS A 85 16.02 4.50 -11.50
N TYR A 86 15.93 5.82 -11.72
CA TYR A 86 14.80 6.63 -11.31
C TYR A 86 13.67 6.52 -12.33
N ALA A 87 12.45 6.40 -11.84
CA ALA A 87 11.26 6.40 -12.67
C ALA A 87 10.13 7.20 -12.02
N PHE A 88 9.27 7.79 -12.80
CA PHE A 88 8.00 8.30 -12.31
C PHE A 88 6.89 8.19 -13.35
N ALA A 89 5.65 8.14 -12.85
CA ALA A 89 4.42 8.22 -13.65
C ALA A 89 3.47 9.23 -13.00
N THR A 90 2.79 9.99 -13.81
CA THR A 90 1.83 11.00 -13.36
C THR A 90 0.64 11.10 -14.32
N LYS A 91 -0.38 11.85 -13.92
CA LYS A 91 -1.66 11.96 -14.62
C LYS A 91 -2.33 10.59 -14.75
N LYS A 92 -3.25 10.29 -13.85
CA LYS A 92 -3.95 9.00 -13.73
C LYS A 92 -3.02 7.81 -13.47
N ALA A 93 -1.93 8.03 -12.73
CA ALA A 93 -0.97 6.97 -12.44
C ALA A 93 -1.60 5.85 -11.61
N VAL A 94 -1.50 4.61 -12.11
CA VAL A 94 -1.93 3.40 -11.40
C VAL A 94 -0.83 2.36 -11.49
N ALA A 95 -0.38 1.87 -10.34
CA ALA A 95 0.47 0.69 -10.25
C ALA A 95 -0.39 -0.52 -9.87
N VAL A 96 -0.09 -1.66 -10.48
CA VAL A 96 -0.74 -2.94 -10.20
C VAL A 96 0.31 -3.98 -9.93
N ASP A 97 0.23 -4.64 -8.78
CA ASP A 97 1.03 -5.82 -8.45
C ASP A 97 0.11 -7.06 -8.43
N TYR A 98 0.41 -8.03 -9.29
CA TYR A 98 -0.33 -9.28 -9.40
C TYR A 98 0.56 -10.51 -9.09
N SER A 99 1.63 -10.30 -8.32
CA SER A 99 2.57 -11.35 -7.94
C SER A 99 2.00 -12.34 -6.91
N GLN A 100 1.00 -11.93 -6.14
CA GLN A 100 0.47 -12.66 -4.98
C GLN A 100 -0.90 -13.32 -5.21
N GLY A 101 -1.30 -13.55 -6.44
CA GLY A 101 -2.58 -14.20 -6.79
C GLY A 101 -3.74 -13.23 -6.94
N ASP A 102 -4.02 -12.38 -5.97
CA ASP A 102 -4.95 -11.25 -6.10
C ASP A 102 -4.18 -9.95 -6.38
N SER A 103 -4.75 -9.09 -7.21
CA SER A 103 -4.08 -7.87 -7.67
C SER A 103 -4.23 -6.74 -6.66
N LEU A 104 -3.10 -6.16 -6.25
CA LEU A 104 -3.06 -4.91 -5.50
C LEU A 104 -2.97 -3.74 -6.49
N PHE A 105 -3.96 -2.88 -6.47
CA PHE A 105 -4.00 -1.63 -7.22
C PHE A 105 -3.60 -0.47 -6.32
N MET A 106 -2.75 0.42 -6.82
CA MET A 106 -2.38 1.67 -6.16
C MET A 106 -2.51 2.83 -7.13
N HIS A 107 -3.37 3.78 -6.80
CA HIS A 107 -3.55 5.03 -7.55
C HIS A 107 -3.00 6.21 -6.75
N ALA A 108 -2.36 7.15 -7.45
CA ALA A 108 -1.93 8.44 -6.91
C ALA A 108 -1.87 9.50 -8.03
N ASP A 109 -1.77 10.77 -7.66
CA ASP A 109 -1.52 11.83 -8.65
C ASP A 109 -0.13 11.64 -9.29
N THR A 110 0.86 11.16 -8.51
CA THR A 110 2.22 10.84 -8.98
C THR A 110 2.77 9.63 -8.25
N LEU A 111 3.36 8.70 -9.00
CA LEU A 111 4.12 7.56 -8.51
C LEU A 111 5.59 7.75 -8.89
N GLN A 112 6.49 7.55 -7.95
CA GLN A 112 7.94 7.68 -8.15
C GLN A 112 8.67 6.46 -7.61
N MET A 113 9.75 6.07 -8.28
CA MET A 113 10.64 5.00 -7.83
C MET A 113 12.08 5.51 -7.83
N TYR A 114 12.72 5.43 -6.68
CA TYR A 114 14.13 5.74 -6.47
C TYR A 114 14.92 4.46 -6.25
N THR A 115 16.14 4.40 -6.79
CA THR A 115 17.10 3.34 -6.47
C THR A 115 18.31 3.97 -5.79
N TYR A 116 18.61 3.51 -4.60
CA TYR A 116 19.73 3.99 -3.79
C TYR A 116 20.89 3.00 -3.81
N TYR A 117 22.11 3.50 -3.72
CA TYR A 117 23.35 2.70 -3.71
C TYR A 117 23.45 1.71 -4.86
N LEU A 118 23.11 2.19 -6.06
CA LEU A 118 23.11 1.41 -7.29
C LEU A 118 24.47 0.70 -7.49
N ASN A 119 24.42 -0.56 -7.90
CA ASN A 119 25.60 -1.43 -8.13
C ASN A 119 26.42 -1.73 -6.85
N THR A 120 25.82 -1.67 -5.67
CA THR A 120 26.41 -2.11 -4.40
C THR A 120 25.55 -3.17 -3.73
N ASP A 121 26.13 -3.93 -2.79
CA ASP A 121 25.39 -4.92 -1.99
C ASP A 121 24.34 -4.29 -1.07
N SER A 122 24.42 -2.97 -0.88
CA SER A 122 23.45 -2.19 -0.09
C SER A 122 22.33 -1.55 -0.92
N MET A 123 22.20 -1.96 -2.19
CA MET A 123 21.17 -1.42 -3.09
C MET A 123 19.75 -1.67 -2.54
N PHE A 124 18.94 -0.63 -2.50
CA PHE A 124 17.52 -0.75 -2.20
C PHE A 124 16.69 0.21 -3.04
N ARG A 125 15.39 -0.04 -3.09
CA ARG A 125 14.42 0.79 -3.82
C ARG A 125 13.41 1.39 -2.86
N GLU A 126 12.99 2.60 -3.20
CA GLU A 126 11.93 3.32 -2.51
C GLU A 126 10.89 3.75 -3.53
N THR A 127 9.65 3.31 -3.32
CA THR A 127 8.49 3.75 -4.10
C THR A 127 7.74 4.78 -3.29
N ARG A 128 7.46 5.93 -3.89
CA ARG A 128 6.69 7.03 -3.30
C ARG A 128 5.45 7.29 -4.14
N ALA A 129 4.33 7.42 -3.45
CA ALA A 129 3.07 7.83 -4.04
C ALA A 129 2.64 9.16 -3.41
N TYR A 130 2.36 10.16 -4.25
CA TYR A 130 2.01 11.50 -3.79
C TYR A 130 0.65 11.91 -4.32
N HIS A 131 -0.08 12.39 -3.40
CA HIS A 131 -1.40 12.96 -3.32
C HIS A 131 -2.50 11.99 -3.72
N LYS A 132 -3.51 11.97 -2.84
CA LYS A 132 -4.75 11.22 -2.99
C LYS A 132 -4.52 9.72 -3.23
N VAL A 133 -3.59 9.14 -2.49
CA VAL A 133 -3.25 7.72 -2.61
C VAL A 133 -4.45 6.86 -2.23
N ARG A 134 -4.76 5.91 -3.09
CA ARG A 134 -5.78 4.88 -2.87
C ARG A 134 -5.20 3.52 -3.21
N MET A 135 -5.33 2.59 -2.28
CA MET A 135 -4.95 1.19 -2.47
C MET A 135 -6.19 0.31 -2.41
N TYR A 136 -6.21 -0.70 -3.25
CA TYR A 136 -7.29 -1.67 -3.30
C TYR A 136 -6.78 -3.07 -3.61
N ARG A 137 -7.14 -4.01 -2.76
CA ARG A 137 -7.17 -5.45 -2.98
C ARG A 137 -8.44 -5.96 -2.30
N THR A 138 -8.93 -7.14 -2.64
CA THR A 138 -10.22 -7.64 -2.10
C THR A 138 -10.27 -7.72 -0.58
N ASP A 139 -9.16 -8.02 0.07
CA ASP A 139 -9.04 -8.18 1.53
C ASP A 139 -8.51 -6.92 2.25
N VAL A 140 -7.90 -5.98 1.52
CA VAL A 140 -7.31 -4.77 2.10
C VAL A 140 -7.53 -3.56 1.22
N GLN A 141 -7.92 -2.45 1.83
CA GLN A 141 -8.11 -1.16 1.16
C GLN A 141 -7.45 -0.07 1.99
N GLY A 142 -6.95 0.97 1.35
CA GLY A 142 -6.30 2.06 2.06
C GLY A 142 -6.41 3.38 1.33
N VAL A 143 -6.46 4.46 2.10
CA VAL A 143 -6.39 5.83 1.61
C VAL A 143 -5.44 6.64 2.47
N CYS A 144 -4.70 7.54 1.86
CA CYS A 144 -3.87 8.55 2.54
C CYS A 144 -3.51 9.66 1.56
N ASP A 145 -2.88 10.73 2.03
CA ASP A 145 -2.35 11.72 1.08
C ASP A 145 -1.08 11.20 0.41
N SER A 146 -0.15 10.65 1.19
CA SER A 146 1.14 10.20 0.68
C SER A 146 1.54 8.85 1.26
N LEU A 147 2.27 8.06 0.46
CA LEU A 147 2.74 6.74 0.85
C LEU A 147 4.18 6.54 0.41
N VAL A 148 4.96 5.87 1.24
CA VAL A 148 6.33 5.44 0.94
C VAL A 148 6.48 3.97 1.25
N PHE A 149 6.98 3.20 0.29
CA PHE A 149 7.45 1.83 0.50
C PHE A 149 8.95 1.77 0.33
N SER A 150 9.67 1.27 1.33
CA SER A 150 11.12 1.05 1.31
C SER A 150 11.43 -0.45 1.31
N SER A 151 12.17 -0.91 0.30
CA SER A 151 12.63 -2.30 0.27
C SER A 151 13.81 -2.58 1.20
N LYS A 152 14.41 -1.53 1.83
CA LYS A 152 15.51 -1.66 2.79
C LYS A 152 15.08 -2.35 4.08
N ASP A 153 13.93 -1.97 4.56
CA ASP A 153 13.33 -2.47 5.82
C ASP A 153 11.97 -3.13 5.59
N SER A 154 11.60 -3.32 4.31
CA SER A 154 10.31 -3.87 3.88
C SER A 154 9.12 -3.17 4.55
N CYS A 155 9.23 -1.84 4.71
CA CYS A 155 8.25 -1.02 5.39
C CYS A 155 7.44 -0.18 4.42
N LEU A 156 6.10 -0.29 4.52
CA LEU A 156 5.15 0.60 3.89
C LEU A 156 4.67 1.61 4.91
N THR A 157 4.83 2.89 4.63
CA THR A 157 4.42 3.99 5.51
C THR A 157 3.38 4.86 4.81
N MET A 158 2.23 5.02 5.46
CA MET A 158 1.13 5.90 5.04
C MET A 158 1.13 7.16 5.90
N TYR A 159 1.04 8.33 5.27
CA TYR A 159 1.11 9.64 5.91
C TYR A 159 -0.15 10.46 5.66
N TYR A 160 -0.45 11.37 6.58
CA TYR A 160 -1.52 12.36 6.54
C TYR A 160 -2.90 11.70 6.48
N ASP A 161 -3.43 11.47 7.67
CA ASP A 161 -4.75 10.90 7.95
C ASP A 161 -5.02 9.58 7.22
N PRO A 162 -4.10 8.60 7.32
CA PRO A 162 -4.30 7.31 6.69
C PRO A 162 -5.49 6.56 7.31
N ILE A 163 -6.24 5.91 6.43
CA ILE A 163 -7.27 4.95 6.81
C ILE A 163 -6.96 3.63 6.09
N LEU A 164 -6.94 2.55 6.84
CA LEU A 164 -6.75 1.20 6.34
C LEU A 164 -7.96 0.34 6.71
N TRP A 165 -8.54 -0.34 5.75
CA TRP A 165 -9.58 -1.34 5.96
C TRP A 165 -9.04 -2.73 5.66
N ASN A 166 -9.36 -3.67 6.54
CA ASN A 166 -9.12 -5.09 6.34
C ASN A 166 -10.38 -5.86 6.75
N ASN A 167 -11.11 -6.37 5.78
CA ASN A 167 -12.42 -6.99 5.98
C ASN A 167 -13.38 -6.05 6.74
N ASN A 168 -13.78 -6.43 7.96
CA ASN A 168 -14.68 -5.67 8.83
C ASN A 168 -13.96 -4.72 9.81
N GLN A 169 -12.63 -4.61 9.70
CA GLN A 169 -11.82 -3.78 10.59
C GLN A 169 -11.31 -2.52 9.88
N GLN A 170 -11.36 -1.41 10.58
CA GLN A 170 -10.84 -0.11 10.14
C GLN A 170 -9.75 0.36 11.11
N LEU A 171 -8.62 0.82 10.57
CA LEU A 171 -7.51 1.38 11.33
C LEU A 171 -7.25 2.82 10.89
N LEU A 172 -7.08 3.72 11.86
CA LEU A 172 -6.80 5.14 11.65
C LEU A 172 -5.67 5.60 12.58
N GLY A 173 -4.99 6.66 12.18
CA GLY A 173 -3.96 7.35 12.94
C GLY A 173 -3.37 8.50 12.13
N GLU A 174 -2.41 9.24 12.66
CA GLU A 174 -1.70 10.26 11.87
C GLU A 174 -0.69 9.63 10.91
N LYS A 175 -0.19 8.43 11.26
CA LYS A 175 0.77 7.66 10.49
C LYS A 175 0.57 6.17 10.74
N ILE A 176 0.54 5.38 9.66
CA ILE A 176 0.48 3.92 9.73
C ILE A 176 1.73 3.36 9.05
N MET A 177 2.47 2.51 9.76
CA MET A 177 3.62 1.76 9.24
C MET A 177 3.31 0.27 9.26
N ILE A 178 3.55 -0.40 8.14
CA ILE A 178 3.35 -1.85 7.98
C ILE A 178 4.69 -2.46 7.57
N TYR A 179 5.22 -3.31 8.42
CA TYR A 179 6.46 -4.05 8.18
C TYR A 179 6.12 -5.43 7.65
N MET A 180 6.75 -5.81 6.57
CA MET A 180 6.54 -7.09 5.91
C MET A 180 7.75 -8.00 6.06
N ASN A 181 7.49 -9.30 6.20
CA ASN A 181 8.48 -10.35 6.13
C ASN A 181 8.12 -11.22 4.93
N ASP A 182 9.03 -11.26 3.94
CA ASP A 182 8.79 -11.84 2.60
C ASP A 182 7.52 -11.24 1.96
N SER A 183 6.41 -11.96 1.97
CA SER A 183 5.15 -11.54 1.33
C SER A 183 4.00 -11.34 2.31
N THR A 184 4.26 -11.43 3.62
CA THR A 184 3.23 -11.31 4.66
C THR A 184 3.53 -10.17 5.61
N ILE A 185 2.48 -9.65 6.25
CA ILE A 185 2.65 -8.65 7.31
C ILE A 185 3.27 -9.33 8.52
N ASP A 186 4.36 -8.76 9.05
CA ASP A 186 5.01 -9.15 10.29
C ASP A 186 4.45 -8.35 11.47
N TRP A 187 4.49 -7.02 11.38
CA TRP A 187 3.88 -6.16 12.38
C TRP A 187 3.46 -4.82 11.80
N ALA A 188 2.54 -4.14 12.46
CA ALA A 188 2.07 -2.80 12.11
C ALA A 188 2.17 -1.86 13.30
N HIS A 189 2.45 -0.57 13.03
CA HIS A 189 2.53 0.50 14.01
C HIS A 189 1.67 1.68 13.58
N ILE A 190 0.63 1.96 14.33
CA ILE A 190 -0.22 3.12 14.17
C ILE A 190 0.25 4.16 15.20
N GLN A 191 0.68 5.31 14.73
CA GLN A 191 1.22 6.39 15.55
C GLN A 191 0.24 7.55 15.64
N ASN A 192 0.13 8.08 16.81
CA ASN A 192 -0.69 9.22 17.21
C ASN A 192 -2.17 9.03 16.88
N GLN A 193 -3.02 9.28 17.87
CA GLN A 193 -4.47 9.15 17.76
C GLN A 193 -4.93 7.82 17.14
N ALA A 194 -4.25 6.73 17.53
CA ALA A 194 -4.55 5.40 17.00
C ALA A 194 -5.99 5.00 17.34
N LEU A 195 -6.73 4.59 16.33
CA LEU A 195 -8.10 4.07 16.45
C LEU A 195 -8.23 2.79 15.63
N SER A 196 -8.79 1.77 16.26
CA SER A 196 -9.25 0.55 15.59
C SER A 196 -10.75 0.40 15.82
N VAL A 197 -11.49 0.16 14.75
CA VAL A 197 -12.93 -0.13 14.77
C VAL A 197 -13.17 -1.45 14.07
N GLU A 198 -13.87 -2.36 14.73
CA GLU A 198 -14.31 -3.65 14.17
C GLU A 198 -15.82 -3.72 14.18
N GLN A 199 -16.43 -3.90 13.03
CA GLN A 199 -17.86 -4.07 12.90
C GLN A 199 -18.27 -5.50 13.25
N LEU A 200 -19.15 -5.66 14.23
CA LEU A 200 -19.71 -6.95 14.62
C LEU A 200 -21.08 -7.20 13.95
N ASP A 201 -21.93 -6.19 14.00
CA ASP A 201 -23.24 -6.17 13.34
C ASP A 201 -23.58 -4.74 12.85
N SER A 202 -24.82 -4.49 12.47
CA SER A 202 -25.26 -3.18 11.96
C SER A 202 -25.22 -2.05 13.00
N THR A 203 -25.15 -2.37 14.30
CA THR A 203 -25.26 -1.41 15.42
C THR A 203 -24.16 -1.56 16.47
N SER A 204 -23.34 -2.60 16.41
CA SER A 204 -22.35 -2.92 17.43
C SER A 204 -20.93 -2.93 16.83
N TYR A 205 -20.06 -2.12 17.42
CA TYR A 205 -18.69 -1.91 16.96
C TYR A 205 -17.72 -2.04 18.14
N ASN A 206 -16.77 -2.98 18.06
CA ASN A 206 -15.61 -2.94 18.93
C ASN A 206 -14.75 -1.74 18.56
N GLN A 207 -14.33 -0.95 19.53
CA GLN A 207 -13.53 0.24 19.31
C GLN A 207 -12.41 0.31 20.33
N VAL A 208 -11.21 0.61 19.85
CA VAL A 208 -10.05 0.81 20.71
C VAL A 208 -9.32 2.07 20.26
N THR A 209 -9.12 3.01 21.18
CA THR A 209 -8.33 4.21 20.95
C THR A 209 -7.12 4.24 21.86
N GLY A 210 -6.06 4.88 21.41
CA GLY A 210 -4.84 5.11 22.19
C GLY A 210 -3.93 6.12 21.52
N LYS A 211 -2.83 6.48 22.18
CA LYS A 211 -1.80 7.30 21.55
C LYS A 211 -1.09 6.54 20.44
N GLU A 212 -0.78 5.27 20.69
CA GLU A 212 -0.11 4.36 19.75
C GLU A 212 -0.75 2.98 19.81
N MET A 213 -0.70 2.27 18.67
CA MET A 213 -1.10 0.87 18.58
C MET A 213 -0.05 0.08 17.80
N LYS A 214 0.34 -1.08 18.33
CA LYS A 214 1.23 -2.04 17.66
C LYS A 214 0.54 -3.38 17.55
N ALA A 215 0.53 -3.95 16.36
CA ALA A 215 -0.07 -5.24 16.07
C ALA A 215 0.97 -6.18 15.45
N TRP A 216 1.06 -7.41 15.97
CA TRP A 216 1.97 -8.45 15.48
C TRP A 216 1.17 -9.57 14.83
N PHE A 217 1.70 -10.08 13.72
CA PHE A 217 1.09 -11.09 12.89
C PHE A 217 1.99 -12.34 12.80
N GLN A 218 1.40 -13.47 12.58
CA GLN A 218 2.09 -14.71 12.29
C GLN A 218 1.28 -15.50 11.25
N GLY A 219 1.89 -15.76 10.09
CA GLY A 219 1.20 -16.41 8.98
C GLY A 219 -0.01 -15.64 8.46
N GLY A 220 0.07 -14.29 8.47
CA GLY A 220 -1.03 -13.41 8.06
C GLY A 220 -2.15 -13.23 9.08
N GLU A 221 -2.08 -13.90 10.24
CA GLU A 221 -3.06 -13.77 11.32
C GLU A 221 -2.53 -12.89 12.45
N MET A 222 -3.35 -11.95 12.93
CA MET A 222 -3.04 -11.12 14.08
C MET A 222 -2.97 -11.98 15.36
N ARG A 223 -1.87 -11.87 16.10
CA ARG A 223 -1.61 -12.64 17.33
C ARG A 223 -1.60 -11.78 18.57
N LYS A 224 -1.12 -10.55 18.46
CA LYS A 224 -0.98 -9.65 19.59
C LYS A 224 -1.25 -8.21 19.16
N VAL A 225 -1.91 -7.45 20.03
CA VAL A 225 -2.04 -5.99 19.89
C VAL A 225 -1.71 -5.34 21.21
N ASP A 226 -0.83 -4.33 21.19
CA ASP A 226 -0.55 -3.45 22.29
C ASP A 226 -1.08 -2.05 21.97
N VAL A 227 -1.90 -1.50 22.85
CA VAL A 227 -2.42 -0.13 22.74
C VAL A 227 -1.90 0.66 23.92
N ILE A 228 -1.27 1.81 23.65
CA ILE A 228 -0.49 2.57 24.61
C ILE A 228 -1.01 4.00 24.69
N GLY A 229 -1.19 4.50 25.90
CA GLY A 229 -1.47 5.90 26.23
C GLY A 229 -2.94 6.27 26.11
N SER A 230 -3.57 6.63 27.21
CA SER A 230 -4.97 7.08 27.31
C SER A 230 -5.93 6.16 26.55
N VAL A 231 -5.79 4.86 26.80
CA VAL A 231 -6.57 3.84 26.11
C VAL A 231 -8.01 3.89 26.52
N ARG A 232 -8.91 3.94 25.53
CA ARG A 232 -10.35 3.72 25.71
C ARG A 232 -10.77 2.55 24.85
N LEU A 233 -11.55 1.66 25.45
CA LEU A 233 -12.04 0.43 24.83
C LEU A 233 -13.56 0.39 24.93
N VAL A 234 -14.22 0.15 23.81
CA VAL A 234 -15.59 -0.35 23.74
C VAL A 234 -15.51 -1.75 23.17
N TYR A 235 -15.96 -2.73 23.96
CA TYR A 235 -15.84 -4.14 23.57
C TYR A 235 -17.15 -4.87 23.90
N TYR A 236 -17.61 -5.67 22.96
CA TYR A 236 -18.79 -6.51 23.11
C TYR A 236 -18.37 -7.97 23.33
N PRO A 237 -18.32 -8.45 24.58
CA PRO A 237 -18.07 -9.87 24.83
C PRO A 237 -19.20 -10.72 24.23
N MET A 238 -18.79 -11.85 23.63
CA MET A 238 -19.70 -12.80 22.99
C MET A 238 -19.65 -14.14 23.70
N GLU A 239 -20.78 -14.84 23.72
CA GLU A 239 -20.85 -16.25 24.05
C GLU A 239 -20.35 -17.13 22.89
N SER A 240 -20.26 -18.45 23.13
CA SER A 240 -19.80 -19.39 22.11
C SER A 240 -20.69 -19.45 20.86
N ASP A 241 -21.96 -19.10 20.99
CA ASP A 241 -22.98 -19.04 19.93
C ASP A 241 -23.01 -17.68 19.21
N SER A 242 -22.05 -16.77 19.51
CA SER A 242 -21.95 -15.41 19.00
C SER A 242 -23.02 -14.44 19.55
N THR A 243 -23.73 -14.78 20.58
CA THR A 243 -24.66 -13.86 21.28
C THR A 243 -23.88 -12.80 22.06
N LEU A 244 -24.20 -11.52 21.87
CA LEU A 244 -23.59 -10.41 22.60
C LEU A 244 -24.12 -10.35 24.04
N ILE A 245 -23.22 -10.44 25.02
CA ILE A 245 -23.55 -10.41 26.45
C ILE A 245 -23.88 -8.99 26.91
N GLY A 246 -23.14 -8.00 26.41
CA GLY A 246 -23.26 -6.62 26.83
C GLY A 246 -22.23 -5.75 26.13
N MET A 247 -22.15 -4.48 26.52
CA MET A 247 -21.15 -3.53 26.06
C MET A 247 -20.24 -3.17 27.24
N ASN A 248 -18.98 -3.55 27.15
CA ASN A 248 -17.94 -3.14 28.10
C ASN A 248 -17.28 -1.83 27.63
N VAL A 249 -17.29 -0.82 28.47
CA VAL A 249 -16.55 0.42 28.26
C VAL A 249 -15.47 0.52 29.33
N SER A 250 -14.21 0.56 28.91
CA SER A 250 -13.05 0.55 29.81
C SER A 250 -12.03 1.60 29.43
N GLU A 251 -11.29 2.09 30.44
CA GLU A 251 -10.19 3.02 30.30
C GLU A 251 -8.96 2.50 31.03
N THR A 252 -7.78 2.66 30.43
CA THR A 252 -6.49 2.24 31.00
C THR A 252 -5.35 3.02 30.38
N SER A 253 -4.11 2.83 30.83
CA SER A 253 -2.91 3.39 30.22
C SER A 253 -2.26 2.46 29.22
N LEU A 254 -2.43 1.15 29.39
CA LEU A 254 -1.87 0.11 28.54
C LEU A 254 -2.86 -1.03 28.40
N LEU A 255 -3.12 -1.46 27.17
CA LEU A 255 -3.94 -2.60 26.83
C LEU A 255 -3.10 -3.57 25.98
N ASN A 256 -3.00 -4.82 26.45
CA ASN A 256 -2.43 -5.92 25.67
C ASN A 256 -3.54 -6.92 25.34
N MET A 257 -3.74 -7.19 24.07
CA MET A 257 -4.68 -8.19 23.57
C MET A 257 -3.93 -9.33 22.89
N PHE A 258 -4.34 -10.55 23.18
CA PHE A 258 -3.80 -11.77 22.58
C PHE A 258 -4.93 -12.49 21.85
N LEU A 259 -4.67 -12.82 20.57
CA LEU A 259 -5.65 -13.42 19.67
C LEU A 259 -5.17 -14.81 19.21
N GLU A 260 -6.12 -15.70 18.99
CA GLU A 260 -5.89 -16.97 18.33
C GLU A 260 -7.10 -17.28 17.45
N ASN A 261 -6.84 -17.67 16.19
CA ASN A 261 -7.88 -17.91 15.19
C ASN A 261 -8.86 -16.72 15.07
N ARG A 262 -8.31 -15.50 15.06
CA ARG A 262 -9.05 -14.22 15.01
C ARG A 262 -9.97 -13.96 16.20
N LYS A 263 -9.95 -14.78 17.23
CA LYS A 263 -10.73 -14.58 18.46
C LYS A 263 -9.84 -14.10 19.59
N MET A 264 -10.34 -13.15 20.39
CA MET A 264 -9.64 -12.69 21.58
C MET A 264 -9.59 -13.79 22.61
N LYS A 265 -8.38 -14.19 23.01
CA LYS A 265 -8.13 -15.17 24.09
C LYS A 265 -7.88 -14.54 25.44
N LYS A 266 -7.14 -13.43 25.44
CA LYS A 266 -6.71 -12.77 26.67
C LYS A 266 -6.58 -11.29 26.47
N MET A 267 -7.03 -10.54 27.45
CA MET A 267 -6.88 -9.09 27.54
C MET A 267 -6.27 -8.71 28.88
N ILE A 268 -5.28 -7.83 28.87
CA ILE A 268 -4.63 -7.32 30.09
C ILE A 268 -4.66 -5.81 30.03
N MET A 269 -5.19 -5.18 31.06
CA MET A 269 -5.21 -3.73 31.24
C MET A 269 -4.33 -3.36 32.42
N SER A 270 -3.45 -2.37 32.28
CA SER A 270 -2.50 -1.97 33.34
C SER A 270 -2.10 -0.50 33.23
N PRO A 271 -1.57 0.12 34.31
CA PRO A 271 -1.48 -0.39 35.67
C PRO A 271 -2.82 -0.30 36.43
N LYS A 272 -3.72 0.58 35.99
CA LYS A 272 -5.06 0.76 36.54
C LYS A 272 -6.07 0.75 35.43
N SER A 273 -7.20 0.10 35.63
CA SER A 273 -8.30 0.09 34.69
C SER A 273 -9.59 0.45 35.40
N ASN A 274 -10.40 1.25 34.72
CA ASN A 274 -11.80 1.51 35.06
C ASN A 274 -12.66 0.93 33.96
N GLY A 275 -13.75 0.24 34.33
CA GLY A 275 -14.63 -0.33 33.31
C GLY A 275 -16.06 -0.50 33.83
N THR A 276 -17.03 -0.40 32.93
CA THR A 276 -18.44 -0.66 33.19
C THR A 276 -18.98 -1.57 32.11
N LEU A 277 -19.66 -2.63 32.52
CA LEU A 277 -20.40 -3.51 31.62
C LEU A 277 -21.87 -3.11 31.62
N TYR A 278 -22.38 -2.73 30.48
CA TYR A 278 -23.79 -2.40 30.26
C TYR A 278 -24.49 -3.60 29.61
N PRO A 279 -25.60 -4.11 30.19
CA PRO A 279 -26.43 -5.10 29.51
C PRO A 279 -26.91 -4.58 28.14
N MET A 280 -27.12 -5.45 27.16
CA MET A 280 -27.47 -5.03 25.78
C MET A 280 -28.69 -4.10 25.70
N LEU A 281 -29.67 -4.26 26.58
CA LEU A 281 -30.89 -3.41 26.63
C LEU A 281 -30.67 -2.07 27.34
N GLN A 282 -29.54 -1.84 27.99
CA GLN A 282 -29.24 -0.65 28.81
C GLN A 282 -28.02 0.13 28.30
N ARG A 283 -27.65 -0.06 27.03
CA ARG A 283 -26.52 0.63 26.43
C ARG A 283 -26.80 2.13 26.31
N PRO A 284 -25.94 3.01 26.84
CA PRO A 284 -26.08 4.45 26.68
C PRO A 284 -25.75 4.87 25.24
N PRO A 285 -26.64 5.58 24.53
CA PRO A 285 -26.44 5.96 23.13
C PRO A 285 -25.17 6.79 22.89
N GLU A 286 -24.77 7.61 23.84
CA GLU A 286 -23.59 8.47 23.76
C GLU A 286 -22.26 7.73 23.88
N LYS A 287 -22.29 6.42 24.14
CA LYS A 287 -21.08 5.55 24.24
C LYS A 287 -21.03 4.44 23.19
N MET A 288 -21.99 4.42 22.30
CA MET A 288 -22.10 3.43 21.21
C MET A 288 -21.21 3.75 20.01
#